data_ca98b251bfb05ad4c2e8aa2a45e2e3d3
#
_entry.id   ca98b251bfb05ad4c2e8aa2a45e2e3d3
#
_cell.length_a   1.000
_cell.length_b   1.000
_cell.length_c   1.000
_cell.angle_alpha   90.00
_cell.angle_beta   90.00
_cell.angle_gamma   90.00
#
_symmetry.space_group_name_H-M   'P 1'
#
loop_
_entity.id
_entity.type
_entity.pdbx_description
1 polymer ?
#
loop_
_entity_poly.entity_id
_entity_poly.type
_entity_poly.pdbx_seq_one_letter_code
_entity_poly.pdbx_strand_id
1 'polypeptide(L)'
;MKTTLKAFTLVAGSLFAGSALATTLVCDVYPKSGGNSFGNGTKNCGAFDYSFGNSTSGKFYLINISKPIQEVRWEGRATCSGGTSCNATIRAYTQNKASALILYKDGTWEQANTASAWYETGH
;
A
#
# COMPACT_ATOMS: atom_id res chain seq x y z
N MET A 1 -29.86 16.91 -31.64
CA MET A 1 -29.31 16.81 -31.20
C MET A 1 -28.82 16.53 -30.87
N LYS A 2 -28.90 16.39 -30.88
CA LYS A 2 -28.29 16.22 -30.30
C LYS A 2 -27.59 15.71 -29.87
N THR A 3 -27.60 15.53 -29.79
CA THR A 3 -26.83 15.17 -29.17
C THR A 3 -26.13 14.83 -28.68
N THR A 4 -26.38 14.84 -28.63
CA THR A 4 -25.71 14.63 -27.95
C THR A 4 -25.15 14.23 -27.33
N LEU A 5 -25.47 14.41 -27.31
CA LEU A 5 -24.94 14.13 -26.52
C LEU A 5 -24.54 13.40 -26.25
N LYS A 6 -24.70 13.36 -26.46
CA LYS A 6 -24.22 12.72 -25.95
C LYS A 6 -23.39 12.33 -25.57
N ALA A 7 -23.59 12.50 -25.72
CA ALA A 7 -22.69 12.15 -25.12
C ALA A 7 -22.05 11.87 -24.61
N PHE A 8 -22.20 12.01 -24.56
CA PHE A 8 -21.47 11.80 -23.77
C PHE A 8 -21.27 11.19 -23.24
N THR A 9 -21.77 11.33 -23.56
CA THR A 9 -21.43 10.74 -22.79
C THR A 9 -20.81 10.12 -22.53
N LEU A 10 -21.02 10.25 -22.55
CA LEU A 10 -20.36 9.78 -22.03
C LEU A 10 -19.78 9.42 -21.72
N VAL A 11 -20.05 9.50 -21.80
CA VAL A 11 -19.43 9.19 -21.19
C VAL A 11 -18.98 8.91 -20.67
N ALA A 12 -19.32 9.02 -20.77
CA ALA A 12 -18.89 8.74 -19.95
C ALA A 12 -18.40 8.06 -19.67
N GLY A 13 -18.54 7.93 -19.80
CA GLY A 13 -18.04 7.32 -19.15
C GLY A 13 -17.33 6.82 -19.09
N SER A 14 -17.30 6.80 -19.13
CA SER A 14 -16.66 6.34 -18.68
C SER A 14 -16.06 6.11 -18.25
N LEU A 15 -16.18 6.34 -18.07
CA LEU A 15 -15.66 6.12 -17.28
C LEU A 15 -15.55 5.29 -16.92
N PHE A 16 -15.68 4.96 -17.00
CA PHE A 16 -15.58 4.17 -16.39
C PHE A 16 -15.23 3.41 -16.26
N ALA A 17 -15.85 4.12 -16.76
CA ALA A 17 -15.83 2.95 -16.73
C ALA A 17 -15.21 1.87 -16.07
N GLY A 18 -15.59 0.79 -16.26
CA GLY A 18 -14.93 -0.22 -15.55
C GLY A 18 -13.58 0.27 -15.12
N SER A 19 -13.56 0.88 -14.07
CA SER A 19 -12.36 1.45 -13.60
C SER A 19 -11.38 0.33 -13.27
N ALA A 20 -10.25 0.35 -13.88
CA ALA A 20 -9.13 -0.42 -13.42
C ALA A 20 -8.91 -0.03 -11.97
N LEU A 21 -8.65 -1.02 -11.12
CA LEU A 21 -8.28 -0.74 -9.75
C LEU A 21 -6.97 0.03 -9.75
N ALA A 22 -6.88 1.04 -8.93
CA ALA A 22 -5.63 1.77 -8.73
C ALA A 22 -4.62 0.85 -8.06
N THR A 23 -3.35 1.03 -8.37
CA THR A 23 -2.28 0.32 -7.66
C THR A 23 -2.37 0.68 -6.18
N THR A 24 -2.42 -0.31 -5.33
CA THR A 24 -2.71 -0.13 -3.91
C THR A 24 -1.51 -0.56 -3.09
N LEU A 25 -1.16 0.28 -2.11
CA LEU A 25 -0.11 -0.04 -1.14
C LEU A 25 -0.75 -0.71 0.06
N VAL A 26 -0.23 -1.86 0.44
CA VAL A 26 -0.70 -2.63 1.57
C VAL A 26 0.50 -3.04 2.42
N CYS A 27 0.23 -3.63 3.58
CA CYS A 27 1.30 -4.02 4.47
C CYS A 27 1.02 -5.35 5.18
N ASP A 28 2.09 -5.93 5.71
CA ASP A 28 2.06 -7.10 6.59
C ASP A 28 2.91 -6.78 7.80
N VAL A 29 2.48 -7.29 8.97
CA VAL A 29 3.31 -7.26 10.17
C VAL A 29 3.48 -8.71 10.64
N TYR A 30 4.70 -9.07 10.98
CA TYR A 30 5.04 -10.45 11.35
C TYR A 30 5.31 -10.50 12.85
N PRO A 31 4.34 -11.02 13.65
CA PRO A 31 4.54 -11.10 15.09
C PRO A 31 5.61 -12.11 15.44
N LYS A 32 6.16 -11.94 16.61
CA LYS A 32 7.11 -12.88 17.17
C LYS A 32 6.36 -13.99 17.90
N SER A 33 7.05 -14.65 18.79
CA SER A 33 6.52 -15.80 19.53
C SER A 33 5.20 -15.48 20.24
N GLY A 34 4.21 -16.37 20.08
CA GLY A 34 2.91 -16.24 20.73
C GLY A 34 2.00 -15.18 20.14
N GLY A 35 2.32 -14.69 18.94
CA GLY A 35 1.62 -13.55 18.39
C GLY A 35 0.61 -13.87 17.32
N ASN A 36 -0.18 -12.87 17.01
CA ASN A 36 -1.16 -12.91 15.93
C ASN A 36 -1.06 -11.63 15.11
N SER A 37 -1.28 -11.79 13.81
CA SER A 37 -1.37 -10.64 12.92
C SER A 37 -2.82 -10.40 12.53
N PHE A 38 -3.12 -9.18 12.09
CA PHE A 38 -4.44 -8.82 11.59
C PHE A 38 -4.26 -7.82 10.45
N GLY A 39 -5.17 -7.88 9.49
CA GLY A 39 -5.17 -6.94 8.38
C GLY A 39 -4.00 -7.07 7.42
N ASN A 40 -3.23 -8.16 7.45
CA ASN A 40 -2.16 -8.37 6.48
C ASN A 40 -2.75 -8.41 5.08
N GLY A 41 -2.07 -7.76 4.13
CA GLY A 41 -2.58 -7.63 2.78
C GLY A 41 -3.57 -6.50 2.60
N THR A 42 -3.73 -5.64 3.60
CA THR A 42 -4.58 -4.45 3.52
C THR A 42 -3.75 -3.20 3.82
N LYS A 43 -4.36 -2.04 3.67
CA LYS A 43 -3.68 -0.78 3.98
C LYS A 43 -3.57 -0.49 5.47
N ASN A 44 -4.22 -1.31 6.32
CA ASN A 44 -4.15 -1.16 7.76
C ASN A 44 -3.86 -2.54 8.34
N CYS A 45 -2.60 -2.82 8.57
CA CYS A 45 -2.15 -4.11 9.10
C CYS A 45 -1.61 -3.94 10.52
N GLY A 46 -1.50 -5.04 11.24
CA GLY A 46 -0.92 -4.99 12.56
C GLY A 46 -0.64 -6.36 13.12
N ALA A 47 -0.08 -6.37 14.30
CA ALA A 47 0.19 -7.61 15.03
C ALA A 47 0.37 -7.29 16.50
N PHE A 48 0.13 -8.32 17.31
CA PHE A 48 0.52 -8.27 18.72
C PHE A 48 1.19 -9.59 19.10
N ASP A 49 2.07 -9.53 20.07
CA ASP A 49 2.71 -10.72 20.61
C ASP A 49 3.10 -10.48 22.07
N TYR A 50 3.69 -11.49 22.69
CA TYR A 50 4.04 -11.43 24.10
C TYR A 50 5.54 -11.26 24.32
N SER A 51 6.26 -10.87 23.27
CA SER A 51 7.68 -10.58 23.39
C SER A 51 7.91 -9.29 24.15
N PHE A 52 9.15 -9.05 24.55
CA PHE A 52 9.53 -7.82 25.24
C PHE A 52 10.27 -6.86 24.32
N GLY A 53 10.27 -7.11 23.02
CA GLY A 53 10.92 -6.21 22.09
C GLY A 53 10.09 -4.98 21.81
N ASN A 54 10.70 -4.00 21.17
CA ASN A 54 10.02 -2.75 20.82
C ASN A 54 9.82 -2.62 19.31
N SER A 55 10.09 -3.67 18.56
CA SER A 55 9.87 -3.66 17.11
C SER A 55 9.75 -5.09 16.59
N THR A 56 9.21 -5.21 15.41
CA THR A 56 9.16 -6.48 14.68
C THR A 56 9.35 -6.18 13.20
N SER A 57 9.45 -7.22 12.39
CA SER A 57 9.59 -7.04 10.95
C SER A 57 8.21 -6.93 10.31
N GLY A 58 8.17 -6.23 9.21
CA GLY A 58 6.99 -6.12 8.39
C GLY A 58 7.38 -5.85 6.95
N LYS A 59 6.37 -5.64 6.14
CA LYS A 59 6.59 -5.41 4.73
C LYS A 59 5.49 -4.48 4.20
N PHE A 60 5.89 -3.52 3.36
CA PHE A 60 4.97 -2.72 2.56
C PHE A 60 5.11 -3.19 1.11
N TYR A 61 4.00 -3.35 0.41
CA TYR A 61 4.07 -3.83 -0.96
C TYR A 61 2.88 -3.37 -1.79
N LEU A 62 3.07 -3.37 -3.10
CA LEU A 62 2.05 -2.89 -4.04
C LEU A 62 1.26 -4.07 -4.60
N ILE A 63 -0.06 -3.90 -4.67
CA ILE A 63 -0.97 -4.87 -5.29
C ILE A 63 -1.81 -4.14 -6.34
N ASN A 64 -2.52 -4.91 -7.16
CA ASN A 64 -3.37 -4.38 -8.25
C ASN A 64 -2.56 -3.57 -9.25
N ILE A 65 -1.35 -4.04 -9.54
CA ILE A 65 -0.47 -3.38 -10.51
C ILE A 65 -1.03 -3.66 -11.90
N SER A 66 -1.45 -2.60 -12.60
CA SER A 66 -2.11 -2.75 -13.89
C SER A 66 -1.21 -2.45 -15.08
N LYS A 67 -0.04 -1.85 -14.84
CA LYS A 67 0.88 -1.45 -15.91
C LYS A 67 2.31 -1.76 -15.48
N PRO A 68 3.22 -1.96 -16.43
CA PRO A 68 4.63 -2.15 -16.09
C PRO A 68 5.19 -0.94 -15.36
N ILE A 69 5.89 -1.20 -14.27
CA ILE A 69 6.47 -0.17 -13.42
C ILE A 69 7.91 0.10 -13.86
N GLN A 70 8.27 1.37 -13.96
CA GLN A 70 9.62 1.83 -14.23
C GLN A 70 10.38 2.02 -12.93
N GLU A 71 9.75 2.65 -11.94
CA GLU A 71 10.42 3.02 -10.70
C GLU A 71 9.38 3.19 -9.59
N VAL A 72 9.75 2.84 -8.37
CA VAL A 72 8.93 3.12 -7.17
C VAL A 72 9.79 3.94 -6.23
N ARG A 73 9.24 5.06 -5.77
CA ARG A 73 9.88 5.88 -4.74
C ARG A 73 9.12 5.69 -3.44
N TRP A 74 9.77 5.02 -2.53
CA TRP A 74 9.19 4.71 -1.22
C TRP A 74 9.36 5.89 -0.29
N GLU A 75 8.38 6.10 0.59
CA GLU A 75 8.35 7.22 1.53
C GLU A 75 7.93 6.72 2.91
N GLY A 76 8.34 7.47 3.93
CA GLY A 76 7.97 7.16 5.31
C GLY A 76 8.75 5.99 5.86
N ARG A 77 8.04 5.07 6.49
CA ARG A 77 8.68 3.90 7.11
C ARG A 77 9.30 2.95 6.10
N ALA A 78 8.86 3.01 4.85
CA ALA A 78 9.44 2.21 3.77
C ALA A 78 10.62 2.98 3.19
N THR A 79 11.83 2.48 3.40
CA THR A 79 13.05 3.18 3.03
C THR A 79 13.82 2.52 1.88
N CYS A 80 13.18 1.61 1.17
CA CYS A 80 13.82 0.88 0.08
C CYS A 80 14.08 1.76 -1.14
N SER A 81 15.02 1.33 -1.97
CA SER A 81 15.36 1.98 -3.24
C SER A 81 14.77 1.15 -4.37
N GLY A 82 13.52 1.41 -4.74
CA GLY A 82 12.90 0.70 -5.84
C GLY A 82 12.23 -0.61 -5.44
N GLY A 83 11.79 -1.37 -6.43
CA GLY A 83 11.06 -2.62 -6.21
C GLY A 83 9.60 -2.40 -5.85
N THR A 84 8.81 -3.47 -5.88
CA THR A 84 7.38 -3.41 -5.58
C THR A 84 7.07 -3.85 -4.16
N SER A 85 8.07 -4.26 -3.39
CA SER A 85 7.90 -4.58 -1.97
C SER A 85 9.11 -4.04 -1.21
N CYS A 86 8.88 -3.74 0.06
CA CYS A 86 9.89 -3.12 0.91
C CYS A 86 9.76 -3.68 2.32
N ASN A 87 10.77 -4.42 2.77
CA ASN A 87 10.81 -4.87 4.16
C ASN A 87 11.07 -3.68 5.06
N ALA A 88 10.44 -3.66 6.21
CA ALA A 88 10.52 -2.52 7.12
C ALA A 88 10.54 -2.99 8.56
N THR A 89 11.08 -2.14 9.44
CA THR A 89 11.00 -2.34 10.87
C THR A 89 9.74 -1.65 11.36
N ILE A 90 8.87 -2.40 12.02
CA ILE A 90 7.61 -1.89 12.55
C ILE A 90 7.82 -1.66 14.06
N ARG A 91 7.75 -0.42 14.48
CA ARG A 91 7.98 -0.06 15.88
C ARG A 91 6.70 -0.20 16.67
N ALA A 92 6.85 -0.69 17.90
CA ALA A 92 5.71 -0.89 18.80
C ALA A 92 5.11 0.44 19.23
N TYR A 93 3.79 0.44 19.39
CA TYR A 93 3.01 1.53 19.98
C TYR A 93 3.13 2.87 19.25
N THR A 94 3.38 2.81 17.95
CA THR A 94 3.36 4.00 17.10
C THR A 94 2.80 3.63 15.74
N GLN A 95 2.33 4.63 15.01
CA GLN A 95 1.87 4.41 13.64
C GLN A 95 3.07 4.36 12.72
N ASN A 96 3.21 3.24 12.01
CA ASN A 96 4.27 3.07 11.02
C ASN A 96 3.64 3.25 9.64
N LYS A 97 3.78 4.46 9.09
CA LYS A 97 3.12 4.81 7.83
C LYS A 97 4.11 4.82 6.69
N ALA A 98 3.65 4.37 5.55
CA ALA A 98 4.43 4.41 4.32
C ALA A 98 3.55 4.79 3.16
N SER A 99 4.16 5.37 2.13
CA SER A 99 3.51 5.63 0.86
C SER A 99 4.51 5.36 -0.25
N ALA A 100 4.04 5.44 -1.49
CA ALA A 100 4.89 5.18 -2.64
C ALA A 100 4.43 6.02 -3.83
N LEU A 101 5.38 6.61 -4.51
CA LEU A 101 5.16 7.29 -5.77
C LEU A 101 5.64 6.35 -6.87
N ILE A 102 4.77 6.03 -7.82
CA ILE A 102 5.03 5.01 -8.82
C ILE A 102 5.17 5.67 -10.18
N LEU A 103 6.31 5.42 -10.84
CA LEU A 103 6.50 5.80 -12.23
C LEU A 103 6.31 4.56 -13.09
N TYR A 104 5.37 4.63 -14.03
CA TYR A 104 5.14 3.55 -14.97
C TYR A 104 5.99 3.72 -16.22
N LYS A 105 6.20 2.63 -16.95
CA LYS A 105 7.03 2.67 -18.15
C LYS A 105 6.43 3.50 -19.27
N ASP A 106 5.12 3.79 -19.21
CA ASP A 106 4.48 4.67 -20.18
C ASP A 106 4.68 6.16 -19.85
N GLY A 107 5.44 6.46 -18.80
CA GLY A 107 5.75 7.83 -18.40
C GLY A 107 4.76 8.46 -17.47
N THR A 108 3.68 7.75 -17.12
CA THR A 108 2.71 8.30 -16.16
C THR A 108 3.13 7.98 -14.72
N TRP A 109 2.67 8.83 -13.80
CA TRP A 109 2.94 8.68 -12.38
C TRP A 109 1.64 8.42 -11.63
N GLU A 110 1.74 7.69 -10.54
CA GLU A 110 0.60 7.49 -9.63
C GLU A 110 1.11 7.54 -8.20
N GLN A 111 0.41 8.31 -7.35
CA GLN A 111 0.67 8.32 -5.92
C GLN A 111 -0.20 7.24 -5.28
N ALA A 112 0.42 6.22 -4.70
CA ALA A 112 -0.33 5.19 -4.00
C ALA A 112 -0.86 5.73 -2.67
N ASN A 113 -1.86 5.06 -2.15
CA ASN A 113 -2.42 5.38 -0.83
C ASN A 113 -1.37 5.21 0.26
N THR A 114 -1.63 5.78 1.42
CA THR A 114 -0.84 5.51 2.62
C THR A 114 -1.25 4.17 3.20
N ALA A 115 -0.28 3.36 3.61
CA ALA A 115 -0.50 2.15 4.40
C ALA A 115 0.04 2.38 5.81
N SER A 116 -0.65 1.82 6.80
CA SER A 116 -0.32 2.03 8.21
C SER A 116 -0.20 0.68 8.90
N ALA A 117 0.90 0.47 9.62
CA ALA A 117 1.17 -0.75 10.35
C ALA A 117 1.26 -0.46 11.84
N TRP A 118 0.70 -1.35 12.64
CA TRP A 118 0.66 -1.22 14.09
C TRP A 118 1.24 -2.47 14.74
N TYR A 119 1.96 -2.30 15.83
CA TYR A 119 2.54 -3.44 16.54
C TYR A 119 2.43 -3.21 18.05
N GLU A 120 1.98 -4.26 18.76
CA GLU A 120 1.89 -4.23 20.23
C GLU A 120 2.64 -5.43 20.80
N THR A 121 3.35 -5.20 21.89
CA THR A 121 4.08 -6.23 22.60
C THR A 121 3.38 -6.56 23.91
N GLY A 122 3.92 -7.53 24.64
CA GLY A 122 3.32 -7.99 25.88
C GLY A 122 3.53 -7.07 27.07
N HIS A 123 4.03 -5.87 26.85
CA HIS A 123 4.25 -4.94 27.98
C HIS A 123 4.21 -3.49 27.54
#